data_259ec8988a8115a25db42bde2d994188
#
_entry.id   259ec8988a8115a25db42bde2d994188
#
_cell.length_a   1.000
_cell.length_b   1.000
_cell.length_c   1.000
_cell.angle_alpha   90.00
_cell.angle_beta   90.00
_cell.angle_gamma   90.00
#
_symmetry.space_group_name_H-M   'P 1'
#
loop_
_entity.id
_entity.type
_entity.pdbx_description
1 polymer ?
#
loop_
_entity_poly.entity_id
_entity_poly.type
_entity_poly.pdbx_seq_one_letter_code
_entity_poly.pdbx_strand_id
1 'polypeptide(L)'
;MTKVLVLYYSSYGHIETMAQAVAEGVREAGAQAVIKRVPELVPEEVARKSGMKVDQAAPVATVDELPDYDAIVFGTPTRFGNMTAQMRNFLDQTGPLWVKGALVGKVASVFTSSATQHGGQESTILTFIPTLLHQGMIVVGLPYTFQGQMGVDEIKGCSPYGASTIAGGDGTRQPSQTELAGARFQGRHVAQIAARLVAQ
;
A
#
# COMPACT_ATOMS: atom_id res chain seq x y z
N MET A 1 -2.67 7.71 -20.76
CA MET A 1 -2.75 8.26 -19.39
C MET A 1 -2.28 7.17 -18.43
N THR A 2 -1.28 7.45 -17.62
CA THR A 2 -0.74 6.48 -16.64
C THR A 2 -1.84 6.03 -15.67
N LYS A 3 -1.94 4.72 -15.46
CA LYS A 3 -2.97 4.09 -14.63
C LYS A 3 -2.32 3.40 -13.43
N VAL A 4 -2.66 3.83 -12.22
CA VAL A 4 -2.08 3.34 -10.96
C VAL A 4 -3.15 2.64 -10.14
N LEU A 5 -2.88 1.40 -9.74
CA LEU A 5 -3.70 0.65 -8.79
C LEU A 5 -3.20 0.93 -7.36
N VAL A 6 -4.08 1.32 -6.48
CA VAL A 6 -3.86 1.30 -5.02
C VAL A 6 -4.56 0.06 -4.49
N LEU A 7 -3.80 -1.01 -4.29
CA LEU A 7 -4.29 -2.31 -3.84
C LEU A 7 -4.02 -2.48 -2.36
N TYR A 8 -5.05 -2.66 -1.55
CA TYR A 8 -4.86 -2.72 -0.12
C TYR A 8 -5.65 -3.84 0.57
N TYR A 9 -5.20 -4.18 1.77
CA TYR A 9 -5.98 -4.86 2.79
C TYR A 9 -6.06 -3.98 4.05
N SER A 10 -7.23 -3.91 4.67
CA SER A 10 -7.43 -3.15 5.90
C SER A 10 -8.38 -3.89 6.84
N SER A 11 -7.90 -4.22 8.06
CA SER A 11 -8.76 -4.84 9.09
C SER A 11 -9.66 -3.80 9.78
N TYR A 12 -9.13 -2.61 10.10
CA TYR A 12 -9.79 -1.63 10.98
C TYR A 12 -9.91 -0.23 10.36
N GLY A 13 -9.62 -0.07 9.07
CA GLY A 13 -9.81 1.19 8.34
C GLY A 13 -8.56 2.06 8.16
N HIS A 14 -7.49 1.89 8.94
CA HIS A 14 -6.29 2.73 8.85
C HIS A 14 -5.64 2.68 7.47
N ILE A 15 -5.43 1.46 6.93
CA ILE A 15 -4.87 1.29 5.58
C ILE A 15 -5.84 1.78 4.51
N GLU A 16 -7.14 1.62 4.68
CA GLU A 16 -8.14 2.19 3.78
C GLU A 16 -8.01 3.72 3.70
N THR A 17 -7.87 4.40 4.86
CA THR A 17 -7.66 5.85 4.93
C THR A 17 -6.36 6.27 4.24
N MET A 18 -5.27 5.55 4.49
CA MET A 18 -3.98 5.78 3.82
C MET A 18 -4.09 5.57 2.30
N ALA A 19 -4.84 4.55 1.85
CA ALA A 19 -5.05 4.25 0.42
C ALA A 19 -5.76 5.40 -0.30
N GLN A 20 -6.71 6.07 0.36
CA GLN A 20 -7.35 7.26 -0.20
C GLN A 20 -6.34 8.40 -0.41
N ALA A 21 -5.46 8.65 0.58
CA ALA A 21 -4.43 9.68 0.46
C ALA A 21 -3.40 9.35 -0.64
N VAL A 22 -2.99 8.08 -0.78
CA VAL A 22 -2.15 7.64 -1.90
C VAL A 22 -2.82 7.94 -3.24
N ALA A 23 -4.11 7.58 -3.38
CA ALA A 23 -4.87 7.79 -4.61
C ALA A 23 -5.07 9.29 -4.93
N GLU A 24 -5.23 10.15 -3.92
CA GLU A 24 -5.23 11.60 -4.10
C GLU A 24 -3.92 12.07 -4.73
N GLY A 25 -2.77 11.63 -4.18
CA GLY A 25 -1.46 11.97 -4.73
C GLY A 25 -1.25 11.50 -6.17
N VAL A 26 -1.76 10.32 -6.51
CA VAL A 26 -1.76 9.81 -7.90
C VAL A 26 -2.54 10.75 -8.82
N ARG A 27 -3.73 11.20 -8.40
CA ARG A 27 -4.55 12.14 -9.19
C ARG A 27 -3.90 13.51 -9.32
N GLU A 28 -3.26 14.01 -8.26
CA GLU A 28 -2.48 15.26 -8.28
C GLU A 28 -1.35 15.24 -9.33
N ALA A 29 -0.80 14.05 -9.62
CA ALA A 29 0.19 13.86 -10.69
C ALA A 29 -0.41 13.78 -12.10
N GLY A 30 -1.73 13.91 -12.25
CA GLY A 30 -2.41 13.78 -13.54
C GLY A 30 -2.60 12.35 -14.02
N ALA A 31 -2.43 11.35 -13.15
CA ALA A 31 -2.63 9.94 -13.45
C ALA A 31 -4.02 9.45 -12.99
N GLN A 32 -4.48 8.35 -13.59
CA GLN A 32 -5.69 7.67 -13.15
C GLN A 32 -5.39 6.81 -11.91
N ALA A 33 -6.07 7.06 -10.79
CA ALA A 33 -6.01 6.22 -9.60
C ALA A 33 -7.22 5.28 -9.54
N VAL A 34 -6.96 3.99 -9.40
CA VAL A 34 -7.96 2.95 -9.12
C VAL A 34 -7.68 2.38 -7.75
N ILE A 35 -8.68 2.36 -6.87
CA ILE A 35 -8.53 1.82 -5.51
C ILE A 35 -9.28 0.49 -5.46
N LYS A 36 -8.61 -0.55 -5.02
CA LYS A 36 -9.20 -1.88 -4.80
C LYS A 36 -8.63 -2.53 -3.55
N ARG A 37 -9.38 -3.48 -3.00
CA ARG A 37 -8.94 -4.26 -1.84
C ARG A 37 -8.77 -5.73 -2.20
N VAL A 38 -7.87 -6.41 -1.51
CA VAL A 38 -7.75 -7.86 -1.62
C VAL A 38 -8.92 -8.55 -0.87
N PRO A 39 -9.30 -9.77 -1.26
CA PRO A 39 -10.36 -10.51 -0.59
C PRO A 39 -10.05 -10.75 0.90
N GLU A 40 -11.11 -10.74 1.73
CA GLU A 40 -11.03 -11.22 3.12
C GLU A 40 -11.01 -12.76 3.13
N LEU A 41 -10.21 -13.33 4.03
CA LEU A 41 -10.10 -14.78 4.24
C LEU A 41 -10.88 -15.25 5.48
N VAL A 42 -11.18 -14.30 6.38
CA VAL A 42 -11.94 -14.60 7.61
C VAL A 42 -13.43 -14.61 7.27
N PRO A 43 -14.22 -15.60 7.74
CA PRO A 43 -15.67 -15.58 7.59
C PRO A 43 -16.26 -14.27 8.12
N GLU A 44 -17.23 -13.70 7.41
CA GLU A 44 -17.78 -12.37 7.70
C GLU A 44 -18.28 -12.23 9.14
N GLU A 45 -18.96 -13.26 9.65
CA GLU A 45 -19.44 -13.27 11.03
C GLU A 45 -18.29 -13.15 12.04
N VAL A 46 -17.19 -13.86 11.81
CA VAL A 46 -16.00 -13.83 12.68
C VAL A 46 -15.31 -12.48 12.56
N ALA A 47 -15.19 -11.92 11.36
CA ALA A 47 -14.60 -10.60 11.11
C ALA A 47 -15.39 -9.52 11.85
N ARG A 48 -16.72 -9.48 11.73
CA ARG A 48 -17.58 -8.52 12.43
C ARG A 48 -17.47 -8.66 13.95
N LYS A 49 -17.50 -9.89 14.48
CA LYS A 49 -17.36 -10.16 15.91
C LYS A 49 -16.00 -9.70 16.47
N SER A 50 -14.96 -9.72 15.63
CA SER A 50 -13.61 -9.23 15.97
C SER A 50 -13.44 -7.72 15.76
N GLY A 51 -14.51 -6.98 15.47
CA GLY A 51 -14.47 -5.53 15.25
C GLY A 51 -13.83 -5.11 13.91
N MET A 52 -13.65 -6.03 12.97
CA MET A 52 -13.09 -5.70 11.67
C MET A 52 -14.09 -4.91 10.83
N LYS A 53 -13.58 -3.91 10.10
CA LYS A 53 -14.36 -3.11 9.15
C LYS A 53 -14.55 -3.89 7.85
N VAL A 54 -15.66 -4.62 7.75
CA VAL A 54 -15.98 -5.42 6.54
C VAL A 54 -16.61 -4.59 5.43
N ASP A 55 -17.34 -3.54 5.80
CA ASP A 55 -18.06 -2.65 4.87
C ASP A 55 -17.10 -1.54 4.37
N GLN A 56 -16.29 -1.88 3.35
CA GLN A 56 -15.36 -0.96 2.71
C GLN A 56 -15.81 -0.71 1.26
N ALA A 57 -15.79 0.56 0.85
CA ALA A 57 -16.32 0.99 -0.45
C ALA A 57 -15.53 0.46 -1.67
N ALA A 58 -14.22 0.20 -1.49
CA ALA A 58 -13.38 -0.26 -2.59
C ALA A 58 -13.80 -1.67 -3.06
N PRO A 59 -13.96 -1.89 -4.38
CA PRO A 59 -14.24 -3.21 -4.92
C PRO A 59 -13.08 -4.18 -4.66
N VAL A 60 -13.40 -5.47 -4.65
CA VAL A 60 -12.40 -6.54 -4.52
C VAL A 60 -11.64 -6.66 -5.84
N ALA A 61 -10.31 -6.74 -5.74
CA ALA A 61 -9.44 -6.97 -6.88
C ALA A 61 -9.40 -8.44 -7.30
N THR A 62 -9.11 -8.66 -8.57
CA THR A 62 -8.73 -9.97 -9.11
C THR A 62 -7.25 -9.97 -9.50
N VAL A 63 -6.62 -11.14 -9.47
CA VAL A 63 -5.21 -11.26 -9.86
C VAL A 63 -4.99 -10.93 -11.33
N ASP A 64 -5.93 -11.33 -12.19
CA ASP A 64 -5.80 -11.20 -13.63
C ASP A 64 -5.82 -9.75 -14.15
N GLU A 65 -6.30 -8.80 -13.35
CA GLU A 65 -6.31 -7.39 -13.74
C GLU A 65 -5.00 -6.64 -13.43
N LEU A 66 -4.08 -7.23 -12.64
CA LEU A 66 -2.83 -6.56 -12.26
C LEU A 66 -2.00 -6.07 -13.47
N PRO A 67 -1.92 -6.81 -14.58
CA PRO A 67 -1.21 -6.34 -15.77
C PRO A 67 -1.79 -5.09 -16.44
N ASP A 68 -3.04 -4.72 -16.14
CA ASP A 68 -3.72 -3.57 -16.77
C ASP A 68 -3.26 -2.22 -16.19
N TYR A 69 -2.40 -2.24 -15.18
CA TYR A 69 -1.89 -1.05 -14.50
C TYR A 69 -0.40 -0.82 -14.80
N ASP A 70 0.00 0.43 -14.90
CA ASP A 70 1.40 0.84 -15.10
C ASP A 70 2.19 0.82 -13.78
N ALA A 71 1.49 1.02 -12.67
CA ALA A 71 2.05 0.95 -11.33
C ALA A 71 1.02 0.37 -10.34
N ILE A 72 1.53 -0.25 -9.26
CA ILE A 72 0.72 -0.78 -8.16
C ILE A 72 1.31 -0.31 -6.83
N VAL A 73 0.51 0.38 -6.01
CA VAL A 73 0.87 0.75 -4.64
C VAL A 73 0.14 -0.18 -3.68
N PHE A 74 0.90 -1.02 -2.97
CA PHE A 74 0.37 -2.05 -2.08
C PHE A 74 0.23 -1.52 -0.66
N GLY A 75 -0.93 -1.68 -0.04
CA GLY A 75 -1.20 -1.31 1.34
C GLY A 75 -1.55 -2.53 2.21
N THR A 76 -0.85 -2.71 3.32
CA THR A 76 -1.10 -3.80 4.27
C THR A 76 -0.76 -3.38 5.69
N PRO A 77 -1.58 -3.70 6.71
CA PRO A 77 -1.13 -3.55 8.08
C PRO A 77 -0.06 -4.61 8.38
N THR A 78 0.79 -4.33 9.37
CA THR A 78 1.77 -5.32 9.83
C THR A 78 1.09 -6.53 10.47
N ARG A 79 1.64 -7.69 10.22
CA ARG A 79 1.45 -8.91 11.01
C ARG A 79 2.82 -9.47 11.33
N PHE A 80 3.27 -9.24 12.58
CA PHE A 80 4.57 -9.71 13.06
C PHE A 80 5.73 -9.29 12.14
N GLY A 81 5.73 -8.03 11.66
CA GLY A 81 6.76 -7.50 10.77
C GLY A 81 6.64 -7.92 9.29
N ASN A 82 5.51 -8.50 8.90
CA ASN A 82 5.23 -8.95 7.53
C ASN A 82 3.84 -8.46 7.08
N MET A 83 3.53 -8.65 5.78
CA MET A 83 2.19 -8.44 5.24
C MET A 83 1.18 -9.39 5.88
N THR A 84 -0.11 -9.04 5.79
CA THR A 84 -1.19 -9.92 6.25
C THR A 84 -1.32 -11.18 5.39
N ALA A 85 -1.93 -12.23 5.96
CA ALA A 85 -2.24 -13.46 5.24
C ALA A 85 -3.12 -13.20 4.00
N GLN A 86 -4.06 -12.26 4.08
CA GLN A 86 -4.93 -11.86 2.97
C GLN A 86 -4.12 -11.32 1.78
N MET A 87 -3.20 -10.39 2.05
CA MET A 87 -2.33 -9.85 1.01
C MET A 87 -1.39 -10.93 0.46
N ARG A 88 -0.82 -11.76 1.33
CA ARG A 88 0.05 -12.86 0.94
C ARG A 88 -0.68 -13.86 0.06
N ASN A 89 -1.86 -14.33 0.48
CA ASN A 89 -2.67 -15.25 -0.31
C ASN A 89 -3.03 -14.68 -1.69
N PHE A 90 -3.32 -13.39 -1.78
CA PHE A 90 -3.58 -12.74 -3.07
C PHE A 90 -2.34 -12.78 -3.98
N LEU A 91 -1.17 -12.45 -3.44
CA LEU A 91 0.09 -12.46 -4.19
C LEU A 91 0.55 -13.88 -4.56
N ASP A 92 0.30 -14.88 -3.73
CA ASP A 92 0.63 -16.27 -4.03
C ASP A 92 -0.13 -16.81 -5.25
N GLN A 93 -1.29 -16.22 -5.57
CA GLN A 93 -2.06 -16.56 -6.77
C GLN A 93 -1.52 -15.93 -8.06
N THR A 94 -0.50 -15.05 -7.99
CA THR A 94 0.11 -14.41 -9.17
C THR A 94 1.07 -15.31 -9.95
N GLY A 95 1.23 -16.57 -9.59
CA GLY A 95 2.12 -17.52 -10.26
C GLY A 95 1.95 -17.55 -11.79
N PRO A 96 0.73 -17.63 -12.36
CA PRO A 96 0.52 -17.57 -13.81
C PRO A 96 0.99 -16.25 -14.46
N LEU A 97 0.90 -15.13 -13.75
CA LEU A 97 1.41 -13.83 -14.24
C LEU A 97 2.93 -13.79 -14.19
N TRP A 98 3.53 -14.36 -13.15
CA TRP A 98 4.98 -14.45 -13.00
C TRP A 98 5.61 -15.26 -14.13
N VAL A 99 5.05 -16.42 -14.48
CA VAL A 99 5.53 -17.26 -15.61
C VAL A 99 5.54 -16.48 -16.92
N LYS A 100 4.57 -15.57 -17.11
CA LYS A 100 4.45 -14.73 -18.33
C LYS A 100 5.30 -13.45 -18.25
N GLY A 101 5.93 -13.15 -17.14
CA GLY A 101 6.61 -11.88 -16.90
C GLY A 101 5.67 -10.67 -16.95
N ALA A 102 4.38 -10.84 -16.64
CA ALA A 102 3.33 -9.85 -16.87
C ALA A 102 3.48 -8.57 -16.03
N LEU A 103 4.24 -8.63 -14.93
CA LEU A 103 4.49 -7.48 -14.06
C LEU A 103 5.91 -6.92 -14.19
N VAL A 104 6.74 -7.49 -15.07
CA VAL A 104 8.13 -7.03 -15.29
C VAL A 104 8.13 -5.57 -15.77
N GLY A 105 8.95 -4.73 -15.12
CA GLY A 105 9.11 -3.32 -15.45
C GLY A 105 8.00 -2.39 -14.92
N LYS A 106 6.92 -2.93 -14.35
CA LYS A 106 5.89 -2.11 -13.69
C LYS A 106 6.40 -1.54 -12.38
N VAL A 107 5.96 -0.32 -12.04
CA VAL A 107 6.35 0.33 -10.79
C VAL A 107 5.56 -0.24 -9.61
N ALA A 108 6.25 -0.50 -8.50
CA ALA A 108 5.64 -0.95 -7.25
C ALA A 108 6.08 -0.08 -6.07
N SER A 109 5.19 0.09 -5.11
CA SER A 109 5.48 0.76 -3.86
C SER A 109 4.66 0.13 -2.73
N VAL A 110 5.05 0.32 -1.47
CA VAL A 110 4.37 -0.26 -0.32
C VAL A 110 4.12 0.79 0.73
N PHE A 111 2.94 0.74 1.37
CA PHE A 111 2.62 1.50 2.58
C PHE A 111 1.99 0.58 3.63
N THR A 112 2.12 0.95 4.90
CA THR A 112 1.74 0.04 6.00
C THR A 112 1.16 0.77 7.21
N SER A 113 0.70 0.00 8.20
CA SER A 113 0.35 0.46 9.54
C SER A 113 0.85 -0.51 10.60
N SER A 114 1.13 0.03 11.78
CA SER A 114 1.42 -0.75 12.98
C SER A 114 0.60 -0.23 14.16
N ALA A 115 0.44 -1.03 15.22
CA ALA A 115 -0.17 -0.56 16.46
C ALA A 115 0.76 0.38 17.24
N THR A 116 2.06 0.12 17.21
CA THR A 116 3.07 0.85 18.00
C THR A 116 4.10 1.52 17.12
N GLN A 117 4.81 2.51 17.65
CA GLN A 117 5.81 3.30 16.93
C GLN A 117 6.92 2.44 16.30
N HIS A 118 7.37 1.40 17.00
CA HIS A 118 8.42 0.47 16.55
C HIS A 118 7.87 -0.93 16.21
N GLY A 119 6.57 -1.03 15.94
CA GLY A 119 5.85 -2.30 15.77
C GLY A 119 6.01 -2.97 14.40
N GLY A 120 7.05 -2.65 13.65
CA GLY A 120 7.36 -3.33 12.38
C GLY A 120 6.91 -2.59 11.13
N GLN A 121 6.83 -1.27 11.14
CA GLN A 121 6.51 -0.47 9.95
C GLN A 121 7.55 -0.72 8.84
N GLU A 122 8.84 -0.54 9.16
CA GLU A 122 9.92 -0.72 8.19
C GLU A 122 10.08 -2.19 7.79
N SER A 123 10.08 -3.12 8.76
CA SER A 123 10.23 -4.55 8.46
C SER A 123 9.11 -5.07 7.56
N THR A 124 7.86 -4.63 7.74
CA THR A 124 6.74 -5.04 6.88
C THR A 124 6.97 -4.61 5.43
N ILE A 125 7.45 -3.39 5.20
CA ILE A 125 7.77 -2.91 3.86
C ILE A 125 8.97 -3.68 3.30
N LEU A 126 10.05 -3.82 4.07
CA LEU A 126 11.27 -4.49 3.65
C LEU A 126 11.04 -5.98 3.33
N THR A 127 10.21 -6.68 4.10
CA THR A 127 9.87 -8.09 3.82
C THR A 127 8.89 -8.24 2.65
N PHE A 128 8.17 -7.18 2.27
CA PHE A 128 7.31 -7.16 1.08
C PHE A 128 8.13 -7.02 -0.21
N ILE A 129 9.18 -6.19 -0.18
CA ILE A 129 10.01 -5.85 -1.35
C ILE A 129 10.54 -7.10 -2.10
N PRO A 130 11.07 -8.16 -1.45
CA PRO A 130 11.48 -9.36 -2.17
C PRO A 130 10.40 -9.96 -3.07
N THR A 131 9.13 -9.97 -2.63
CA THR A 131 8.02 -10.46 -3.46
C THR A 131 7.86 -9.63 -4.74
N LEU A 132 8.00 -8.31 -4.65
CA LEU A 132 7.91 -7.39 -5.81
C LEU A 132 9.08 -7.58 -6.78
N LEU A 133 10.29 -7.77 -6.24
CA LEU A 133 11.48 -8.04 -7.05
C LEU A 133 11.38 -9.39 -7.77
N HIS A 134 10.81 -10.42 -7.13
CA HIS A 134 10.53 -11.71 -7.80
C HIS A 134 9.52 -11.57 -8.96
N GLN A 135 8.63 -10.60 -8.91
CA GLN A 135 7.72 -10.26 -10.00
C GLN A 135 8.39 -9.38 -11.09
N GLY A 136 9.66 -8.99 -10.91
CA GLY A 136 10.38 -8.12 -11.84
C GLY A 136 9.95 -6.65 -11.78
N MET A 137 9.27 -6.23 -10.73
CA MET A 137 8.79 -4.87 -10.57
C MET A 137 9.89 -3.89 -10.14
N ILE A 138 9.73 -2.63 -10.48
CA ILE A 138 10.62 -1.52 -10.08
C ILE A 138 10.10 -0.94 -8.77
N VAL A 139 10.84 -1.12 -7.68
CA VAL A 139 10.41 -0.68 -6.35
C VAL A 139 10.74 0.80 -6.12
N VAL A 140 9.75 1.56 -5.67
CA VAL A 140 9.85 2.99 -5.33
C VAL A 140 9.40 3.21 -3.89
N GLY A 141 10.25 3.87 -3.09
CA GLY A 141 9.96 4.24 -1.72
C GLY A 141 9.39 5.66 -1.56
N LEU A 142 9.55 6.22 -0.36
CA LEU A 142 9.19 7.58 0.01
C LEU A 142 10.48 8.41 0.22
N PRO A 143 10.93 9.20 -0.77
CA PRO A 143 12.22 9.88 -0.69
C PRO A 143 12.22 11.00 0.36
N TYR A 144 13.38 11.34 0.90
CA TYR A 144 13.56 12.41 1.89
C TYR A 144 13.24 13.82 1.38
N THR A 145 12.92 13.98 0.09
CA THR A 145 12.31 15.21 -0.43
C THR A 145 10.91 15.46 0.16
N PHE A 146 10.27 14.42 0.73
CA PHE A 146 9.17 14.60 1.66
C PHE A 146 9.72 14.98 3.05
N GLN A 147 9.76 16.27 3.35
CA GLN A 147 10.34 16.80 4.59
C GLN A 147 9.54 16.40 5.85
N GLY A 148 8.27 16.01 5.72
CA GLY A 148 7.42 15.60 6.84
C GLY A 148 7.96 14.40 7.63
N GLN A 149 8.85 13.58 7.05
CA GLN A 149 9.49 12.47 7.75
C GLN A 149 10.70 12.88 8.62
N MET A 150 11.19 14.12 8.50
CA MET A 150 12.42 14.57 9.17
C MET A 150 12.21 15.02 10.63
N GLY A 151 11.01 15.49 10.98
CA GLY A 151 10.75 16.04 12.31
C GLY A 151 10.66 14.96 13.41
N VAL A 152 10.99 15.35 14.64
CA VAL A 152 10.96 14.49 15.85
C VAL A 152 10.03 15.04 16.93
N ASP A 153 9.18 15.99 16.58
CA ASP A 153 8.28 16.73 17.46
C ASP A 153 6.92 16.02 17.70
N GLU A 154 6.63 14.98 16.90
CA GLU A 154 5.45 14.15 17.06
C GLU A 154 5.77 12.65 16.86
N ILE A 155 4.92 11.79 17.43
CA ILE A 155 4.92 10.35 17.13
C ILE A 155 4.23 10.15 15.80
N LYS A 156 4.97 9.67 14.81
CA LYS A 156 4.47 9.46 13.44
C LYS A 156 5.13 8.29 12.75
N GLY A 157 4.46 7.80 11.72
CA GLY A 157 5.02 6.87 10.76
C GLY A 157 5.82 7.60 9.67
N CYS A 158 5.93 6.93 8.54
CA CYS A 158 6.75 7.26 7.38
C CYS A 158 8.24 6.96 7.55
N SER A 159 8.79 6.38 6.50
CA SER A 159 10.21 6.07 6.37
C SER A 159 10.59 6.14 4.88
N PRO A 160 11.89 6.13 4.53
CA PRO A 160 12.29 6.11 3.11
C PRO A 160 11.82 4.88 2.36
N TYR A 161 11.41 3.84 3.05
CA TYR A 161 10.88 2.61 2.43
C TYR A 161 9.44 2.77 1.96
N GLY A 162 8.63 3.60 2.66
CA GLY A 162 7.25 3.90 2.30
C GLY A 162 6.49 4.62 3.41
N ALA A 163 5.33 5.15 3.07
CA ALA A 163 4.43 5.77 4.03
C ALA A 163 3.88 4.76 5.02
N SER A 164 3.70 5.20 6.26
CA SER A 164 3.12 4.36 7.29
C SER A 164 2.35 5.18 8.32
N THR A 165 1.46 4.52 9.07
CA THR A 165 0.72 5.12 10.17
C THR A 165 0.77 4.24 11.40
N ILE A 166 0.60 4.87 12.57
CA ILE A 166 0.56 4.22 13.88
C ILE A 166 -0.87 4.28 14.38
N ALA A 167 -1.49 3.13 14.65
CA ALA A 167 -2.89 3.04 15.06
C ALA A 167 -3.12 3.23 16.57
N GLY A 168 -2.08 3.10 17.37
CA GLY A 168 -2.20 2.97 18.82
C GLY A 168 -2.50 1.53 19.25
N GLY A 169 -2.23 1.20 20.52
CA GLY A 169 -2.45 -0.16 21.04
C GLY A 169 -3.93 -0.59 21.06
N ASP A 170 -4.83 0.37 21.17
CA ASP A 170 -6.28 0.20 21.12
C ASP A 170 -6.89 0.41 19.73
N GLY A 171 -6.08 0.80 18.75
CA GLY A 171 -6.52 1.04 17.37
C GLY A 171 -7.33 2.32 17.17
N THR A 172 -7.38 3.23 18.15
CA THR A 172 -8.21 4.45 18.07
C THR A 172 -7.52 5.62 17.38
N ARG A 173 -6.18 5.65 17.36
CA ARG A 173 -5.43 6.72 16.70
C ARG A 173 -5.60 6.62 15.19
N GLN A 174 -6.16 7.66 14.61
CA GLN A 174 -6.29 7.80 13.15
C GLN A 174 -4.97 8.29 12.53
N PRO A 175 -4.73 8.03 11.23
CA PRO A 175 -3.58 8.58 10.53
C PRO A 175 -3.47 10.10 10.71
N SER A 176 -2.30 10.58 11.13
CA SER A 176 -2.04 12.02 11.30
C SER A 176 -1.97 12.73 9.95
N GLN A 177 -2.07 14.07 9.99
CA GLN A 177 -1.94 14.88 8.77
C GLN A 177 -0.58 14.69 8.10
N THR A 178 0.48 14.52 8.88
CA THR A 178 1.83 14.25 8.38
C THR A 178 1.91 12.88 7.70
N GLU A 179 1.30 11.84 8.29
CA GLU A 179 1.25 10.49 7.72
C GLU A 179 0.43 10.45 6.42
N LEU A 180 -0.72 11.15 6.38
CA LEU A 180 -1.54 11.30 5.17
C LEU A 180 -0.80 12.10 4.08
N ALA A 181 -0.08 13.16 4.45
CA ALA A 181 0.75 13.92 3.51
C ALA A 181 1.87 13.04 2.92
N GLY A 182 2.49 12.16 3.72
CA GLY A 182 3.47 11.18 3.26
C GLY A 182 2.88 10.19 2.27
N ALA A 183 1.70 9.65 2.55
CA ALA A 183 0.97 8.74 1.65
C ALA A 183 0.61 9.43 0.33
N ARG A 184 0.12 10.67 0.39
CA ARG A 184 -0.18 11.49 -0.80
C ARG A 184 1.08 11.77 -1.61
N PHE A 185 2.18 12.13 -0.95
CA PHE A 185 3.46 12.35 -1.61
C PHE A 185 3.95 11.08 -2.31
N GLN A 186 3.89 9.92 -1.66
CA GLN A 186 4.27 8.63 -2.24
C GLN A 186 3.44 8.31 -3.48
N GLY A 187 2.12 8.47 -3.43
CA GLY A 187 1.23 8.25 -4.58
C GLY A 187 1.61 9.13 -5.78
N ARG A 188 1.85 10.42 -5.54
CA ARG A 188 2.29 11.36 -6.57
C ARG A 188 3.64 10.96 -7.16
N HIS A 189 4.62 10.61 -6.31
CA HIS A 189 5.95 10.20 -6.73
C HIS A 189 5.94 8.93 -7.59
N VAL A 190 5.20 7.91 -7.18
CA VAL A 190 5.01 6.67 -7.94
C VAL A 190 4.40 6.95 -9.32
N ALA A 191 3.34 7.76 -9.39
CA ALA A 191 2.69 8.10 -10.64
C ALA A 191 3.63 8.86 -11.61
N GLN A 192 4.44 9.78 -11.08
CA GLN A 192 5.44 10.51 -11.88
C GLN A 192 6.53 9.60 -12.45
N ILE A 193 7.00 8.62 -11.68
CA ILE A 193 7.99 7.65 -12.16
C ILE A 193 7.36 6.73 -13.21
N ALA A 194 6.18 6.18 -12.95
CA ALA A 194 5.46 5.34 -13.90
C ALA A 194 5.21 6.07 -15.23
N ALA A 195 4.80 7.34 -15.18
CA ALA A 195 4.58 8.14 -16.38
C ALA A 195 5.83 8.28 -17.26
N ARG A 196 7.02 8.40 -16.65
CA ARG A 196 8.29 8.47 -17.40
C ARG A 196 8.66 7.16 -18.07
N LEU A 197 8.28 6.01 -17.48
CA LEU A 197 8.56 4.69 -18.05
C LEU A 197 7.60 4.33 -19.19
N VAL A 198 6.35 4.79 -19.11
CA VAL A 198 5.32 4.53 -20.15
C VAL A 198 5.50 5.46 -21.37
N ALA A 199 6.18 6.61 -21.20
CA ALA A 199 6.40 7.58 -22.28
C ALA A 199 7.53 7.17 -23.26
N GLN A 200 8.19 6.03 -23.03
CA GLN A 200 9.20 5.45 -23.93
C GLN A 200 8.56 4.49 -24.92
#